data_11849a53f5e091fe263ca1320024e426
#
_entry.id   11849a53f5e091fe263ca1320024e426
#
_cell.length_a   1.000
_cell.length_b   1.000
_cell.length_c   1.000
_cell.angle_alpha   90.00
_cell.angle_beta   90.00
_cell.angle_gamma   90.00
#
_symmetry.space_group_name_H-M   'P 1'
#
loop_
_entity.id
_entity.type
_entity.pdbx_description
1 polymer ?
#
loop_
_entity_poly.entity_id
_entity_poly.type
_entity_poly.pdbx_seq_one_letter_code
_entity_poly.pdbx_strand_id
1 'polypeptide(L)'
;MAFDEIYRKVPSEQVARLKEFRLNHPYKQLIVGDTKWEYLSCGQGEQTLLLLPGALSVGESTFPLITAFENDYRIIAPSYALSLTMAGLCRGLANILETEALNQAHVLGGSYGGLVAQYFVRQYPARVRSLILSHTFVLTPKYAKPLWLAGKVFPAFPQSLVAPILKLRLNKMLLSTLSNANHPETEFWSAYLDEAIASDLLKEVFIHQNKCLLDLAHQRQLTSDDLKGWPGKVLIIESDDDPAIRVRDRELLRSTYPKAQVHTFCDAGHASSILKREEVFLIIRSFLHNVVQDV
;
A
#
# COMPACT_ATOMS: atom_id res chain seq x y z
N MET A 1 -5.25 -22.33 10.86
CA MET A 1 -4.97 -23.37 9.81
C MET A 1 -3.47 -23.41 9.57
N ALA A 2 -2.90 -24.60 9.29
CA ALA A 2 -1.50 -24.72 8.94
C ALA A 2 -1.24 -24.13 7.54
N PHE A 3 -0.04 -23.61 7.30
CA PHE A 3 0.35 -23.02 6.01
C PHE A 3 0.03 -23.93 4.82
N ASP A 4 0.46 -25.20 4.89
CA ASP A 4 0.26 -26.17 3.79
C ASP A 4 -1.23 -26.49 3.52
N GLU A 5 -2.10 -26.33 4.50
CA GLU A 5 -3.54 -26.47 4.32
C GLU A 5 -4.15 -25.30 3.55
N ILE A 6 -3.71 -24.06 3.89
CA ILE A 6 -4.17 -22.83 3.21
C ILE A 6 -3.76 -22.86 1.73
N TYR A 7 -2.51 -23.23 1.45
CA TYR A 7 -1.94 -23.21 0.11
C TYR A 7 -2.11 -24.51 -0.70
N ARG A 8 -2.90 -25.48 -0.22
CA ARG A 8 -3.04 -26.82 -0.85
C ARG A 8 -3.51 -26.81 -2.32
N LYS A 9 -4.23 -25.77 -2.74
CA LYS A 9 -4.74 -25.62 -4.11
C LYS A 9 -3.83 -24.79 -5.01
N VAL A 10 -2.84 -24.13 -4.42
CA VAL A 10 -1.92 -23.23 -5.13
C VAL A 10 -0.83 -24.04 -5.81
N PRO A 11 -0.46 -23.74 -7.06
CA PRO A 11 0.66 -24.39 -7.74
C PRO A 11 1.93 -24.36 -6.88
N SER A 12 2.64 -25.48 -6.80
CA SER A 12 3.80 -25.65 -5.94
C SER A 12 4.92 -24.63 -6.20
N GLU A 13 5.09 -24.20 -7.45
CA GLU A 13 6.05 -23.18 -7.86
C GLU A 13 5.73 -21.83 -7.21
N GLN A 14 4.46 -21.43 -7.19
CA GLN A 14 4.04 -20.16 -6.57
C GLN A 14 4.23 -20.19 -5.05
N VAL A 15 3.96 -21.34 -4.42
CA VAL A 15 4.20 -21.57 -2.99
C VAL A 15 5.70 -21.52 -2.69
N ALA A 16 6.52 -22.18 -3.52
CA ALA A 16 7.96 -22.18 -3.37
C ALA A 16 8.53 -20.76 -3.47
N ARG A 17 8.07 -19.95 -4.44
CA ARG A 17 8.45 -18.53 -4.59
C ARG A 17 8.15 -17.70 -3.33
N LEU A 18 6.99 -17.90 -2.70
CA LEU A 18 6.66 -17.19 -1.46
C LEU A 18 7.56 -17.65 -0.30
N LYS A 19 7.79 -18.96 -0.16
CA LYS A 19 8.68 -19.51 0.88
C LYS A 19 10.12 -18.99 0.72
N GLU A 20 10.63 -18.98 -0.50
CA GLU A 20 11.95 -18.45 -0.84
C GLU A 20 12.04 -16.95 -0.54
N PHE A 21 11.03 -16.18 -0.94
CA PHE A 21 10.97 -14.76 -0.60
C PHE A 21 11.06 -14.53 0.90
N ARG A 22 10.25 -15.23 1.70
CA ARG A 22 10.26 -15.12 3.18
C ARG A 22 11.60 -15.49 3.81
N LEU A 23 12.27 -16.50 3.25
CA LEU A 23 13.59 -16.93 3.71
C LEU A 23 14.67 -15.87 3.44
N ASN A 24 14.63 -15.25 2.28
CA ASN A 24 15.64 -14.28 1.83
C ASN A 24 15.39 -12.85 2.31
N HIS A 25 14.18 -12.54 2.79
CA HIS A 25 13.76 -11.21 3.22
C HIS A 25 13.29 -11.20 4.69
N PRO A 26 14.22 -11.38 5.66
CA PRO A 26 13.86 -11.33 7.07
C PRO A 26 13.45 -9.91 7.48
N TYR A 27 12.47 -9.82 8.37
CA TYR A 27 12.08 -8.55 8.97
C TYR A 27 13.14 -7.99 9.89
N LYS A 28 13.45 -6.71 9.73
CA LYS A 28 14.13 -5.89 10.73
C LYS A 28 13.12 -5.32 11.72
N GLN A 29 13.59 -4.98 12.90
CA GLN A 29 12.79 -4.40 13.96
C GLN A 29 13.38 -3.06 14.39
N LEU A 30 12.52 -2.08 14.68
CA LEU A 30 12.87 -0.77 15.20
C LEU A 30 11.88 -0.37 16.29
N ILE A 31 12.36 0.19 17.38
CA ILE A 31 11.52 0.78 18.42
C ILE A 31 11.53 2.30 18.25
N VAL A 32 10.35 2.89 18.06
CA VAL A 32 10.16 4.34 17.95
C VAL A 32 9.24 4.78 19.09
N GLY A 33 9.81 5.42 20.10
CA GLY A 33 9.13 5.62 21.38
C GLY A 33 8.82 4.25 22.00
N ASP A 34 7.54 4.03 22.36
CA ASP A 34 7.08 2.75 22.90
C ASP A 34 6.51 1.81 21.84
N THR A 35 6.69 2.12 20.56
CA THR A 35 6.06 1.39 19.45
C THR A 35 7.09 0.57 18.67
N LYS A 36 6.84 -0.74 18.57
CA LYS A 36 7.62 -1.65 17.75
C LYS A 36 7.17 -1.58 16.29
N TRP A 37 8.14 -1.34 15.42
CA TRP A 37 7.99 -1.41 13.97
C TRP A 37 8.70 -2.64 13.43
N GLU A 38 8.13 -3.22 12.38
CA GLU A 38 8.75 -4.26 11.57
C GLU A 38 8.79 -3.79 10.12
N TYR A 39 9.90 -4.05 9.43
CA TYR A 39 10.05 -3.66 8.04
C TYR A 39 11.04 -4.58 7.31
N LEU A 40 10.84 -4.74 6.01
CA LEU A 40 11.81 -5.37 5.13
C LEU A 40 12.78 -4.29 4.64
N SER A 41 14.07 -4.64 4.60
CA SER A 41 15.13 -3.79 4.06
C SER A 41 16.05 -4.67 3.22
N CYS A 42 16.01 -4.48 1.90
CA CYS A 42 16.75 -5.31 0.93
C CYS A 42 17.15 -4.46 -0.28
N GLY A 43 17.77 -5.13 -1.27
CA GLY A 43 18.20 -4.51 -2.51
C GLY A 43 19.53 -3.77 -2.42
N GLN A 44 20.12 -3.45 -3.60
CA GLN A 44 21.50 -2.98 -3.71
C GLN A 44 21.65 -1.63 -4.43
N GLY A 45 20.55 -1.02 -4.90
CA GLY A 45 20.60 0.23 -5.65
C GLY A 45 20.99 1.44 -4.79
N GLU A 46 21.56 2.45 -5.44
CA GLU A 46 21.89 3.74 -4.80
C GLU A 46 20.64 4.52 -4.39
N GLN A 47 19.55 4.36 -5.13
CA GLN A 47 18.29 5.03 -4.84
C GLN A 47 17.36 4.15 -4.04
N THR A 48 16.58 4.78 -3.17
CA THR A 48 15.66 4.08 -2.28
C THR A 48 14.24 4.13 -2.80
N LEU A 49 13.55 2.99 -2.78
CA LEU A 49 12.13 2.86 -3.02
C LEU A 49 11.44 2.44 -1.71
N LEU A 50 10.61 3.34 -1.16
CA LEU A 50 9.77 3.07 0.00
C LEU A 50 8.41 2.57 -0.47
N LEU A 51 8.13 1.29 -0.20
CA LEU A 51 6.90 0.61 -0.59
C LEU A 51 5.89 0.59 0.56
N LEU A 52 4.82 1.36 0.43
CA LEU A 52 3.79 1.51 1.46
C LEU A 52 2.63 0.54 1.20
N PRO A 53 2.42 -0.46 2.09
CA PRO A 53 1.41 -1.49 1.89
C PRO A 53 -0.03 -0.93 1.93
N GLY A 54 -0.93 -1.63 1.25
CA GLY A 54 -2.36 -1.34 1.22
C GLY A 54 -3.11 -1.84 2.47
N ALA A 55 -4.31 -2.35 2.26
CA ALA A 55 -5.23 -2.75 3.32
C ALA A 55 -4.70 -3.83 4.27
N LEU A 56 -3.75 -4.66 3.86
CA LEU A 56 -3.16 -5.68 4.74
C LEU A 56 -2.16 -5.10 5.75
N SER A 57 -1.64 -3.89 5.52
CA SER A 57 -0.70 -3.19 6.41
C SER A 57 0.63 -3.89 6.67
N VAL A 58 0.96 -4.94 5.95
CA VAL A 58 2.22 -5.70 6.10
C VAL A 58 3.14 -5.48 4.89
N GLY A 59 4.42 -5.20 5.16
CA GLY A 59 5.42 -4.94 4.11
C GLY A 59 5.54 -6.08 3.10
N GLU A 60 5.43 -7.33 3.55
CA GLU A 60 5.47 -8.51 2.70
C GLU A 60 4.39 -8.48 1.59
N SER A 61 3.23 -7.85 1.82
CA SER A 61 2.19 -7.77 0.79
C SER A 61 2.64 -7.05 -0.48
N THR A 62 3.76 -6.35 -0.44
CA THR A 62 4.39 -5.68 -1.59
C THR A 62 5.46 -6.55 -2.26
N PHE A 63 5.58 -7.85 -1.92
CA PHE A 63 6.65 -8.72 -2.40
C PHE A 63 6.82 -8.77 -3.93
N PRO A 64 5.77 -8.66 -4.78
CA PRO A 64 6.00 -8.63 -6.23
C PRO A 64 6.77 -7.37 -6.68
N LEU A 65 6.53 -6.23 -6.01
CA LEU A 65 7.30 -5.01 -6.26
C LEU A 65 8.72 -5.11 -5.70
N ILE A 66 8.89 -5.70 -4.51
CA ILE A 66 10.22 -5.93 -3.94
C ILE A 66 11.06 -6.74 -4.92
N THR A 67 10.60 -7.92 -5.31
CA THR A 67 11.32 -8.82 -6.23
C THR A 67 11.61 -8.16 -7.60
N ALA A 68 10.70 -7.30 -8.08
CA ALA A 68 10.89 -6.63 -9.36
C ALA A 68 11.94 -5.51 -9.33
N PHE A 69 12.14 -4.87 -8.18
CA PHE A 69 12.94 -3.65 -8.08
C PHE A 69 14.20 -3.77 -7.21
N GLU A 70 14.38 -4.83 -6.42
CA GLU A 70 15.50 -4.97 -5.47
C GLU A 70 16.89 -5.07 -6.12
N ASN A 71 16.97 -5.46 -7.40
CA ASN A 71 18.23 -5.45 -8.13
C ASN A 71 18.71 -4.04 -8.50
N ASP A 72 17.78 -3.08 -8.61
CA ASP A 72 18.05 -1.72 -9.10
C ASP A 72 17.92 -0.66 -7.99
N TYR A 73 17.17 -0.97 -6.93
CA TYR A 73 16.86 -0.04 -5.84
C TYR A 73 17.11 -0.67 -4.47
N ARG A 74 17.48 0.16 -3.51
CA ARG A 74 17.34 -0.19 -2.10
C ARG A 74 15.88 -0.12 -1.73
N ILE A 75 15.32 -1.20 -1.18
CA ILE A 75 13.90 -1.31 -0.86
C ILE A 75 13.69 -1.21 0.64
N ILE A 76 12.72 -0.39 1.04
CA ILE A 76 12.16 -0.36 2.40
C ILE A 76 10.66 -0.64 2.29
N ALA A 77 10.19 -1.71 2.92
CA ALA A 77 8.78 -2.08 2.96
C ALA A 77 8.32 -2.29 4.41
N PRO A 78 7.73 -1.26 5.04
CA PRO A 78 7.29 -1.32 6.44
C PRO A 78 5.99 -2.09 6.60
N SER A 79 5.84 -2.78 7.74
CA SER A 79 4.53 -3.16 8.29
C SER A 79 4.07 -2.06 9.24
N TYR A 80 2.82 -1.61 9.09
CA TYR A 80 2.35 -0.49 9.92
C TYR A 80 2.10 -0.95 11.36
N ALA A 81 2.66 -0.20 12.30
CA ALA A 81 2.40 -0.43 13.71
C ALA A 81 0.95 -0.08 14.08
N LEU A 82 0.29 -0.96 14.85
CA LEU A 82 -1.16 -0.93 15.05
C LEU A 82 -1.67 0.21 15.94
N SER A 83 -0.82 0.82 16.77
CA SER A 83 -1.25 1.77 17.81
C SER A 83 -1.14 3.25 17.39
N LEU A 84 -0.91 3.55 16.11
CA LEU A 84 -0.55 4.90 15.69
C LEU A 84 -1.69 5.66 15.00
N THR A 85 -1.66 6.98 15.14
CA THR A 85 -2.38 7.93 14.28
C THR A 85 -1.66 8.06 12.93
N MET A 86 -2.28 8.73 11.94
CA MET A 86 -1.63 8.99 10.65
C MET A 86 -0.31 9.77 10.82
N ALA A 87 -0.28 10.77 11.69
CA ALA A 87 0.94 11.50 12.02
C ALA A 87 2.01 10.61 12.67
N GLY A 88 1.60 9.67 13.53
CA GLY A 88 2.48 8.67 14.13
C GLY A 88 3.02 7.68 13.11
N LEU A 89 2.20 7.21 12.15
CA LEU A 89 2.66 6.38 11.03
C LEU A 89 3.75 7.10 10.24
N CYS A 90 3.52 8.35 9.86
CA CYS A 90 4.49 9.13 9.09
C CYS A 90 5.79 9.36 9.86
N ARG A 91 5.72 9.59 11.18
CA ARG A 91 6.90 9.69 12.03
C ARG A 91 7.68 8.38 12.07
N GLY A 92 7.00 7.23 12.21
CA GLY A 92 7.64 5.92 12.15
C GLY A 92 8.37 5.67 10.83
N LEU A 93 7.75 6.02 9.69
CA LEU A 93 8.38 5.93 8.37
C LEU A 93 9.64 6.80 8.28
N ALA A 94 9.59 8.04 8.79
CA ALA A 94 10.74 8.93 8.81
C ALA A 94 11.88 8.37 9.67
N ASN A 95 11.58 7.78 10.84
CA ASN A 95 12.56 7.12 11.70
C ASN A 95 13.17 5.87 11.07
N ILE A 96 12.39 5.07 10.33
CA ILE A 96 12.92 3.93 9.56
C ILE A 96 13.95 4.41 8.54
N LEU A 97 13.62 5.45 7.74
CA LEU A 97 14.56 6.02 6.79
C LEU A 97 15.82 6.58 7.46
N GLU A 98 15.68 7.22 8.61
CA GLU A 98 16.80 7.73 9.40
C GLU A 98 17.71 6.61 9.93
N THR A 99 17.12 5.55 10.50
CA THR A 99 17.83 4.37 11.00
C THR A 99 18.61 3.65 9.91
N GLU A 100 18.08 3.62 8.69
CA GLU A 100 18.73 3.05 7.51
C GLU A 100 19.72 4.03 6.83
N ALA A 101 19.96 5.21 7.44
CA ALA A 101 20.79 6.29 6.90
C ALA A 101 20.37 6.75 5.49
N LEU A 102 19.06 6.81 5.24
CA LEU A 102 18.45 7.19 3.98
C LEU A 102 17.90 8.61 4.06
N ASN A 103 18.44 9.51 3.25
CA ASN A 103 18.00 10.92 3.24
C ASN A 103 16.66 11.10 2.55
N GLN A 104 16.47 10.45 1.39
CA GLN A 104 15.28 10.57 0.55
C GLN A 104 14.92 9.21 -0.05
N ALA A 105 13.63 9.03 -0.36
CA ALA A 105 13.13 7.87 -1.08
C ALA A 105 12.12 8.27 -2.16
N HIS A 106 12.03 7.48 -3.22
CA HIS A 106 10.85 7.40 -4.06
C HIS A 106 9.77 6.67 -3.25
N VAL A 107 8.60 7.25 -3.10
CA VAL A 107 7.53 6.68 -2.28
C VAL A 107 6.44 6.12 -3.18
N LEU A 108 6.20 4.81 -3.11
CA LEU A 108 5.11 4.14 -3.80
C LEU A 108 4.09 3.66 -2.78
N GLY A 109 2.85 4.13 -2.90
CA GLY A 109 1.74 3.69 -2.06
C GLY A 109 0.54 3.25 -2.88
N GLY A 110 0.05 2.03 -2.62
CA GLY A 110 -1.17 1.50 -3.22
C GLY A 110 -2.37 1.56 -2.26
N SER A 111 -3.55 1.92 -2.74
CA SER A 111 -4.78 1.94 -1.96
C SER A 111 -4.62 2.73 -0.64
N TYR A 112 -4.77 2.09 0.54
CA TYR A 112 -4.50 2.71 1.83
C TYR A 112 -3.06 3.26 1.94
N GLY A 113 -2.07 2.54 1.41
CA GLY A 113 -0.68 3.03 1.35
C GLY A 113 -0.53 4.33 0.57
N GLY A 114 -1.37 4.55 -0.45
CA GLY A 114 -1.42 5.81 -1.19
C GLY A 114 -1.95 6.97 -0.35
N LEU A 115 -2.87 6.74 0.59
CA LEU A 115 -3.30 7.77 1.56
C LEU A 115 -2.16 8.11 2.54
N VAL A 116 -1.45 7.08 3.03
CA VAL A 116 -0.26 7.28 3.87
C VAL A 116 0.82 8.06 3.11
N ALA A 117 1.10 7.70 1.85
CA ALA A 117 2.08 8.37 1.00
C ALA A 117 1.77 9.87 0.80
N GLN A 118 0.51 10.19 0.51
CA GLN A 118 0.05 11.56 0.33
C GLN A 118 0.24 12.40 1.59
N TYR A 119 0.00 11.81 2.75
CA TYR A 119 0.19 12.50 4.02
C TYR A 119 1.67 12.59 4.39
N PHE A 120 2.44 11.53 4.13
CA PHE A 120 3.88 11.49 4.38
C PHE A 120 4.64 12.57 3.62
N VAL A 121 4.40 12.74 2.32
CA VAL A 121 5.08 13.77 1.52
C VAL A 121 4.77 15.20 2.02
N ARG A 122 3.58 15.44 2.58
CA ARG A 122 3.23 16.74 3.14
C ARG A 122 3.89 17.03 4.47
N GLN A 123 4.08 16.01 5.30
CA GLN A 123 4.76 16.17 6.60
C GLN A 123 6.29 16.19 6.47
N TYR A 124 6.82 15.38 5.53
CA TYR A 124 8.25 15.17 5.34
C TYR A 124 8.67 15.37 3.88
N PRO A 125 8.39 16.53 3.26
CA PRO A 125 8.68 16.75 1.83
C PRO A 125 10.16 16.56 1.48
N ALA A 126 11.06 16.90 2.39
CA ALA A 126 12.50 16.69 2.21
C ALA A 126 12.91 15.21 2.17
N ARG A 127 12.07 14.30 2.67
CA ARG A 127 12.31 12.84 2.65
C ARG A 127 11.76 12.15 1.41
N VAL A 128 11.01 12.87 0.56
CA VAL A 128 10.34 12.28 -0.61
C VAL A 128 10.91 12.86 -1.89
N ARG A 129 11.54 12.01 -2.70
CA ARG A 129 12.12 12.38 -4.00
C ARG A 129 11.06 12.39 -5.11
N SER A 130 10.19 11.41 -5.13
CA SER A 130 9.02 11.33 -6.01
C SER A 130 7.91 10.53 -5.37
N LEU A 131 6.69 10.66 -5.89
CA LEU A 131 5.49 10.04 -5.35
C LEU A 131 4.80 9.22 -6.43
N ILE A 132 4.53 7.94 -6.14
CA ILE A 132 3.76 7.02 -7.00
C ILE A 132 2.52 6.61 -6.24
N LEU A 133 1.36 6.99 -6.76
CA LEU A 133 0.05 6.75 -6.19
C LEU A 133 -0.71 5.75 -7.05
N SER A 134 -0.89 4.52 -6.53
CA SER A 134 -1.55 3.44 -7.26
C SER A 134 -2.91 3.12 -6.66
N HIS A 135 -3.99 3.17 -7.47
CA HIS A 135 -5.36 2.78 -7.05
C HIS A 135 -5.78 3.38 -5.72
N THR A 136 -5.58 4.69 -5.55
CA THR A 136 -5.85 5.44 -4.33
C THR A 136 -6.72 6.66 -4.59
N PHE A 137 -7.05 7.40 -3.56
CA PHE A 137 -7.92 8.57 -3.63
C PHE A 137 -7.51 9.64 -2.61
N VAL A 138 -8.11 10.82 -2.68
CA VAL A 138 -7.99 11.84 -1.64
C VAL A 138 -9.10 11.65 -0.62
N LEU A 139 -8.74 11.47 0.63
CA LEU A 139 -9.74 11.38 1.70
C LEU A 139 -10.39 12.75 1.93
N THR A 140 -11.71 12.75 2.02
CA THR A 140 -12.51 13.97 2.20
C THR A 140 -13.35 13.88 3.47
N PRO A 141 -13.81 15.02 4.04
CA PRO A 141 -14.64 15.03 5.24
C PRO A 141 -15.95 14.22 5.12
N LYS A 142 -16.44 13.97 3.91
CA LYS A 142 -17.64 13.12 3.68
C LYS A 142 -17.47 11.69 4.24
N TYR A 143 -16.24 11.22 4.39
CA TYR A 143 -15.95 9.89 4.94
C TYR A 143 -15.96 9.86 6.48
N ALA A 144 -15.97 11.02 7.17
CA ALA A 144 -15.91 11.06 8.64
C ALA A 144 -17.05 10.29 9.32
N LYS A 145 -18.31 10.49 8.87
CA LYS A 145 -19.46 9.81 9.46
C LYS A 145 -19.44 8.29 9.28
N PRO A 146 -19.23 7.73 8.07
CA PRO A 146 -19.11 6.27 7.90
C PRO A 146 -17.91 5.67 8.62
N LEU A 147 -16.76 6.35 8.69
CA LEU A 147 -15.59 5.90 9.43
C LEU A 147 -15.84 5.91 10.93
N TRP A 148 -16.49 6.95 11.46
CA TRP A 148 -16.90 7.02 12.87
C TRP A 148 -17.84 5.86 13.24
N LEU A 149 -18.85 5.60 12.40
CA LEU A 149 -19.78 4.49 12.64
C LEU A 149 -19.05 3.13 12.61
N ALA A 150 -18.19 2.91 11.61
CA ALA A 150 -17.38 1.69 11.55
C ALA A 150 -16.49 1.52 12.78
N GLY A 151 -15.87 2.62 13.27
CA GLY A 151 -15.04 2.63 14.46
C GLY A 151 -15.81 2.31 15.77
N LYS A 152 -17.14 2.50 15.78
CA LYS A 152 -18.00 2.08 16.90
C LYS A 152 -18.49 0.64 16.76
N VAL A 153 -18.82 0.23 15.53
CA VAL A 153 -19.45 -1.07 15.26
C VAL A 153 -18.42 -2.20 15.27
N PHE A 154 -17.33 -2.08 14.50
CA PHE A 154 -16.36 -3.18 14.38
C PHE A 154 -15.74 -3.65 15.70
N PRO A 155 -15.33 -2.78 16.64
CA PRO A 155 -14.78 -3.25 17.90
C PRO A 155 -15.78 -4.03 18.76
N ALA A 156 -17.09 -3.74 18.60
CA ALA A 156 -18.14 -4.36 19.42
C ALA A 156 -18.43 -5.83 19.06
N PHE A 157 -18.01 -6.30 17.88
CA PHE A 157 -18.24 -7.67 17.42
C PHE A 157 -16.99 -8.54 17.55
N PRO A 158 -17.13 -9.85 17.84
CA PRO A 158 -16.00 -10.77 17.86
C PRO A 158 -15.40 -10.94 16.45
N GLN A 159 -14.13 -11.32 16.40
CA GLN A 159 -13.41 -11.53 15.13
C GLN A 159 -14.12 -12.53 14.20
N SER A 160 -14.70 -13.59 14.77
CA SER A 160 -15.43 -14.61 14.02
C SER A 160 -16.60 -14.08 13.17
N LEU A 161 -17.20 -12.93 13.57
CA LEU A 161 -18.24 -12.26 12.79
C LEU A 161 -17.69 -11.20 11.85
N VAL A 162 -16.60 -10.55 12.23
CA VAL A 162 -15.98 -9.47 11.42
C VAL A 162 -15.14 -10.01 10.27
N ALA A 163 -14.34 -11.04 10.52
CA ALA A 163 -13.41 -11.59 9.53
C ALA A 163 -14.08 -12.04 8.22
N PRO A 164 -15.24 -12.73 8.21
CA PRO A 164 -15.92 -13.10 6.96
C PRO A 164 -16.37 -11.89 6.14
N ILE A 165 -16.81 -10.80 6.80
CA ILE A 165 -17.22 -9.56 6.14
C ILE A 165 -16.01 -8.87 5.49
N LEU A 166 -14.90 -8.80 6.22
CA LEU A 166 -13.66 -8.24 5.70
C LEU A 166 -13.12 -9.08 4.54
N LYS A 167 -13.16 -10.41 4.65
CA LYS A 167 -12.78 -11.33 3.58
C LYS A 167 -13.61 -11.09 2.31
N LEU A 168 -14.92 -11.02 2.44
CA LEU A 168 -15.81 -10.75 1.29
C LEU A 168 -15.47 -9.42 0.62
N ARG A 169 -15.20 -8.38 1.42
CA ARG A 169 -14.82 -7.07 0.90
C ARG A 169 -13.47 -7.09 0.19
N LEU A 170 -12.45 -7.71 0.78
CA LEU A 170 -11.13 -7.84 0.17
C LEU A 170 -11.17 -8.67 -1.10
N ASN A 171 -11.88 -9.80 -1.08
CA ASN A 171 -12.06 -10.64 -2.27
C ASN A 171 -12.74 -9.87 -3.40
N LYS A 172 -13.83 -9.16 -3.11
CA LYS A 172 -14.51 -8.34 -4.12
C LYS A 172 -13.59 -7.26 -4.69
N MET A 173 -12.75 -6.64 -3.88
CA MET A 173 -11.88 -5.56 -4.29
C MET A 173 -10.66 -6.07 -5.07
N LEU A 174 -10.00 -7.14 -4.59
CA LEU A 174 -8.72 -7.59 -5.12
C LEU A 174 -8.84 -8.77 -6.09
N LEU A 175 -9.76 -9.70 -5.84
CA LEU A 175 -9.81 -10.95 -6.58
C LEU A 175 -10.89 -11.01 -7.68
N SER A 176 -11.91 -10.15 -7.64
CA SER A 176 -13.00 -10.22 -8.62
C SER A 176 -12.51 -10.09 -10.06
N THR A 177 -11.62 -9.15 -10.34
CA THR A 177 -11.06 -8.94 -11.68
C THR A 177 -10.14 -10.10 -12.08
N LEU A 178 -9.33 -10.62 -11.15
CA LEU A 178 -8.47 -11.79 -11.39
C LEU A 178 -9.29 -13.04 -11.72
N SER A 179 -10.36 -13.30 -10.95
CA SER A 179 -11.25 -14.45 -11.16
C SER A 179 -11.98 -14.34 -12.50
N ASN A 180 -12.48 -13.17 -12.86
CA ASN A 180 -13.16 -12.94 -14.14
C ASN A 180 -12.21 -13.14 -15.33
N ALA A 181 -10.93 -12.81 -15.17
CA ALA A 181 -9.90 -12.99 -16.18
C ALA A 181 -9.29 -14.42 -16.18
N ASN A 182 -9.73 -15.33 -15.30
CA ASN A 182 -9.11 -16.64 -15.08
C ASN A 182 -7.58 -16.55 -14.88
N HIS A 183 -7.14 -15.55 -14.13
CA HIS A 183 -5.71 -15.26 -13.95
C HIS A 183 -5.01 -16.41 -13.19
N PRO A 184 -3.82 -16.87 -13.62
CA PRO A 184 -3.13 -18.03 -13.03
C PRO A 184 -2.72 -17.86 -11.56
N GLU A 185 -2.66 -16.63 -11.06
CA GLU A 185 -2.35 -16.36 -9.65
C GLU A 185 -3.62 -16.15 -8.78
N THR A 186 -4.81 -16.37 -9.30
CA THR A 186 -6.06 -16.18 -8.52
C THR A 186 -6.07 -17.02 -7.25
N GLU A 187 -5.73 -18.31 -7.34
CA GLU A 187 -5.68 -19.23 -6.19
C GLU A 187 -4.58 -18.82 -5.20
N PHE A 188 -3.43 -18.34 -5.70
CA PHE A 188 -2.34 -17.85 -4.86
C PHE A 188 -2.77 -16.65 -4.01
N TRP A 189 -3.33 -15.63 -4.65
CA TRP A 189 -3.76 -14.42 -3.93
C TRP A 189 -4.95 -14.68 -3.02
N SER A 190 -5.84 -15.63 -3.37
CA SER A 190 -6.90 -16.08 -2.49
C SER A 190 -6.34 -16.74 -1.22
N ALA A 191 -5.37 -17.64 -1.37
CA ALA A 191 -4.71 -18.29 -0.24
C ALA A 191 -3.91 -17.30 0.61
N TYR A 192 -3.21 -16.33 -0.02
CA TYR A 192 -2.49 -15.27 0.68
C TYR A 192 -3.42 -14.39 1.53
N LEU A 193 -4.59 -14.04 1.00
CA LEU A 193 -5.62 -13.35 1.78
C LEU A 193 -6.17 -14.21 2.91
N ASP A 194 -6.37 -15.51 2.68
CA ASP A 194 -6.83 -16.45 3.71
C ASP A 194 -5.82 -16.58 4.86
N GLU A 195 -4.53 -16.62 4.55
CA GLU A 195 -3.46 -16.59 5.56
C GLU A 195 -3.50 -15.29 6.38
N ALA A 196 -3.59 -14.14 5.71
CA ALA A 196 -3.68 -12.84 6.37
C ALA A 196 -4.94 -12.73 7.26
N ILE A 197 -6.07 -13.29 6.81
CA ILE A 197 -7.35 -13.28 7.55
C ILE A 197 -7.35 -14.26 8.72
N ALA A 198 -6.64 -15.38 8.59
CA ALA A 198 -6.46 -16.35 9.68
C ALA A 198 -5.62 -15.75 10.86
N SER A 199 -4.90 -14.67 10.62
CA SER A 199 -4.21 -13.91 11.66
C SER A 199 -5.23 -13.21 12.57
N ASP A 200 -5.08 -13.37 13.88
CA ASP A 200 -5.90 -12.67 14.88
C ASP A 200 -5.74 -11.13 14.82
N LEU A 201 -4.72 -10.66 14.11
CA LEU A 201 -4.42 -9.24 13.95
C LEU A 201 -5.29 -8.52 12.92
N LEU A 202 -5.98 -9.22 12.01
CA LEU A 202 -6.70 -8.56 10.91
C LEU A 202 -7.74 -7.56 11.41
N LYS A 203 -8.53 -7.93 12.41
CA LYS A 203 -9.52 -7.03 13.01
C LYS A 203 -8.86 -5.77 13.58
N GLU A 204 -7.75 -5.95 14.28
CA GLU A 204 -6.99 -4.83 14.87
C GLU A 204 -6.43 -3.92 13.79
N VAL A 205 -5.85 -4.48 12.73
CA VAL A 205 -5.38 -3.74 11.55
C VAL A 205 -6.48 -2.83 11.00
N PHE A 206 -7.67 -3.37 10.77
CA PHE A 206 -8.80 -2.57 10.27
C PHE A 206 -9.28 -1.50 11.24
N ILE A 207 -9.31 -1.79 12.55
CA ILE A 207 -9.65 -0.80 13.57
C ILE A 207 -8.65 0.36 13.57
N HIS A 208 -7.35 0.06 13.49
CA HIS A 208 -6.30 1.09 13.47
C HIS A 208 -6.29 1.89 12.18
N GLN A 209 -6.43 1.23 11.01
CA GLN A 209 -6.62 1.94 9.75
C GLN A 209 -7.82 2.88 9.80
N ASN A 210 -8.95 2.41 10.35
CA ASN A 210 -10.15 3.22 10.49
C ASN A 210 -9.93 4.44 11.39
N LYS A 211 -9.18 4.31 12.50
CA LYS A 211 -8.80 5.44 13.35
C LYS A 211 -7.94 6.46 12.59
N CYS A 212 -6.93 6.01 11.87
CA CYS A 212 -6.08 6.88 11.04
C CYS A 212 -6.87 7.59 9.94
N LEU A 213 -7.80 6.88 9.28
CA LEU A 213 -8.67 7.46 8.26
C LEU A 213 -9.66 8.46 8.85
N LEU A 214 -10.21 8.18 10.04
CA LEU A 214 -11.11 9.11 10.74
C LEU A 214 -10.38 10.38 11.14
N ASP A 215 -9.15 10.26 11.66
CA ASP A 215 -8.28 11.39 11.95
C ASP A 215 -8.07 12.27 10.71
N LEU A 216 -7.70 11.66 9.58
CA LEU A 216 -7.56 12.38 8.31
C LEU A 216 -8.86 13.03 7.81
N ALA A 217 -10.00 12.35 7.98
CA ALA A 217 -11.30 12.87 7.53
C ALA A 217 -11.76 14.12 8.31
N HIS A 218 -11.22 14.34 9.52
CA HIS A 218 -11.44 15.55 10.30
C HIS A 218 -10.47 16.67 10.01
N GLN A 219 -9.41 16.39 9.23
CA GLN A 219 -8.44 17.40 8.82
C GLN A 219 -8.90 18.11 7.55
N ARG A 220 -8.23 19.21 7.23
CA ARG A 220 -8.43 19.91 5.97
C ARG A 220 -8.13 18.97 4.78
N GLN A 221 -9.04 18.95 3.81
CA GLN A 221 -8.84 18.19 2.57
C GLN A 221 -7.54 18.63 1.88
N LEU A 222 -6.81 17.66 1.34
CA LEU A 222 -5.61 17.91 0.57
C LEU A 222 -5.93 18.65 -0.73
N THR A 223 -5.07 19.62 -1.06
CA THR A 223 -5.17 20.43 -2.28
C THR A 223 -3.83 20.48 -3.02
N SER A 224 -3.82 20.98 -4.25
CA SER A 224 -2.59 21.18 -5.02
C SER A 224 -1.59 22.13 -4.37
N ASP A 225 -2.06 23.07 -3.55
CA ASP A 225 -1.20 24.05 -2.88
C ASP A 225 -0.36 23.45 -1.75
N ASP A 226 -0.75 22.29 -1.21
CA ASP A 226 -0.02 21.64 -0.11
C ASP A 226 1.41 21.21 -0.49
N LEU A 227 1.67 21.01 -1.77
CA LEU A 227 3.00 20.65 -2.29
C LEU A 227 3.62 21.78 -3.12
N LYS A 228 3.14 23.02 -2.97
CA LYS A 228 3.72 24.18 -3.64
C LYS A 228 5.18 24.34 -3.19
N GLY A 229 6.10 24.28 -4.16
CA GLY A 229 7.55 24.35 -3.89
C GLY A 229 8.23 23.01 -3.63
N TRP A 230 7.49 21.90 -3.48
CA TRP A 230 8.11 20.57 -3.50
C TRP A 230 8.52 20.20 -4.94
N PRO A 231 9.81 19.85 -5.18
CA PRO A 231 10.33 19.65 -6.53
C PRO A 231 10.02 18.28 -7.11
N GLY A 232 9.51 17.34 -6.31
CA GLY A 232 9.31 15.96 -6.73
C GLY A 232 8.20 15.82 -7.76
N LYS A 233 8.31 14.77 -8.58
CA LYS A 233 7.30 14.38 -9.58
C LYS A 233 6.30 13.39 -8.99
N VAL A 234 5.11 13.37 -9.58
CA VAL A 234 4.02 12.46 -9.18
C VAL A 234 3.62 11.58 -10.37
N LEU A 235 3.48 10.27 -10.12
CA LEU A 235 2.83 9.32 -11.01
C LEU A 235 1.55 8.84 -10.35
N ILE A 236 0.44 8.85 -11.08
CA ILE A 236 -0.83 8.23 -10.70
C ILE A 236 -1.07 7.03 -11.61
N ILE A 237 -1.28 5.86 -11.00
CA ILE A 237 -1.69 4.63 -11.67
C ILE A 237 -3.10 4.31 -11.20
N GLU A 238 -4.01 4.13 -12.13
CA GLU A 238 -5.43 3.86 -11.82
C GLU A 238 -6.06 2.94 -12.87
N SER A 239 -7.26 2.41 -12.59
CA SER A 239 -8.08 1.68 -13.56
C SER A 239 -9.43 2.34 -13.71
N ASP A 240 -10.00 2.30 -14.91
CA ASP A 240 -11.31 2.92 -15.21
C ASP A 240 -12.48 2.12 -14.59
N ASP A 241 -12.28 0.81 -14.40
CA ASP A 241 -13.20 -0.17 -13.83
C ASP A 241 -12.94 -0.53 -12.35
N ASP A 242 -12.14 0.27 -11.64
CA ASP A 242 -11.79 0.01 -10.23
C ASP A 242 -13.04 -0.01 -9.33
N PRO A 243 -13.40 -1.15 -8.70
CA PRO A 243 -14.60 -1.25 -7.88
C PRO A 243 -14.50 -0.52 -6.54
N ALA A 244 -13.28 -0.15 -6.12
CA ALA A 244 -13.01 0.54 -4.86
C ALA A 244 -12.89 2.05 -5.02
N ILE A 245 -12.37 2.53 -6.17
CA ILE A 245 -12.07 3.94 -6.41
C ILE A 245 -13.01 4.49 -7.49
N ARG A 246 -13.98 5.28 -7.08
CA ARG A 246 -15.00 5.83 -7.99
C ARG A 246 -14.41 6.87 -8.93
N VAL A 247 -15.05 7.10 -10.06
CA VAL A 247 -14.67 8.13 -11.05
C VAL A 247 -14.39 9.48 -10.39
N ARG A 248 -15.32 9.99 -9.58
CA ARG A 248 -15.17 11.27 -8.87
C ARG A 248 -13.98 11.33 -7.91
N ASP A 249 -13.60 10.17 -7.33
CA ASP A 249 -12.49 10.09 -6.38
C ASP A 249 -11.17 10.10 -7.16
N ARG A 250 -11.11 9.51 -8.38
CA ARG A 250 -9.99 9.62 -9.32
C ARG A 250 -9.83 11.05 -9.86
N GLU A 251 -10.93 11.69 -10.26
CA GLU A 251 -10.93 13.10 -10.71
C GLU A 251 -10.41 14.04 -9.62
N LEU A 252 -10.83 13.83 -8.37
CA LEU A 252 -10.33 14.59 -7.24
C LEU A 252 -8.81 14.35 -7.02
N LEU A 253 -8.35 13.12 -7.13
CA LEU A 253 -6.92 12.81 -7.03
C LEU A 253 -6.12 13.54 -8.12
N ARG A 254 -6.57 13.47 -9.38
CA ARG A 254 -5.92 14.18 -10.50
C ARG A 254 -5.91 15.70 -10.29
N SER A 255 -7.01 16.29 -9.81
CA SER A 255 -7.08 17.72 -9.53
C SER A 255 -6.19 18.15 -8.35
N THR A 256 -5.96 17.25 -7.39
CA THR A 256 -5.03 17.48 -6.27
C THR A 256 -3.56 17.45 -6.74
N TYR A 257 -3.26 16.72 -7.82
CA TYR A 257 -1.93 16.60 -8.41
C TYR A 257 -1.94 16.99 -9.90
N PRO A 258 -2.18 18.28 -10.26
CA PRO A 258 -2.42 18.69 -11.63
C PRO A 258 -1.22 18.51 -12.58
N LYS A 259 -0.01 18.32 -12.03
CA LYS A 259 1.21 18.05 -12.80
C LYS A 259 1.60 16.57 -12.80
N ALA A 260 0.76 15.68 -12.26
CA ALA A 260 1.06 14.26 -12.24
C ALA A 260 1.05 13.67 -13.66
N GLN A 261 1.96 12.75 -13.92
CA GLN A 261 1.80 11.79 -14.99
C GLN A 261 0.69 10.82 -14.58
N VAL A 262 -0.29 10.59 -15.45
CA VAL A 262 -1.42 9.69 -15.16
C VAL A 262 -1.40 8.55 -16.15
N HIS A 263 -1.50 7.33 -15.64
CA HIS A 263 -1.72 6.14 -16.43
C HIS A 263 -3.01 5.46 -15.98
N THR A 264 -3.96 5.30 -16.91
CA THR A 264 -5.26 4.65 -16.67
C THR A 264 -5.29 3.33 -17.40
N PHE A 265 -5.41 2.23 -16.67
CA PHE A 265 -5.65 0.90 -17.25
C PHE A 265 -7.15 0.72 -17.56
N CYS A 266 -7.43 -0.01 -18.64
CA CYS A 266 -8.74 -0.56 -18.92
C CYS A 266 -8.79 -2.02 -18.42
N ASP A 267 -9.94 -2.44 -17.86
CA ASP A 267 -10.21 -3.83 -17.44
C ASP A 267 -9.14 -4.42 -16.50
N ALA A 268 -8.64 -3.63 -15.56
CA ALA A 268 -7.61 -4.06 -14.62
C ALA A 268 -8.04 -4.03 -13.15
N GLY A 269 -9.21 -3.48 -12.86
CA GLY A 269 -9.79 -3.41 -11.52
C GLY A 269 -8.91 -2.70 -10.51
N HIS A 270 -8.96 -3.14 -9.24
CA HIS A 270 -8.12 -2.60 -8.16
C HIS A 270 -6.74 -3.27 -8.06
N ALA A 271 -6.53 -4.37 -8.82
CA ALA A 271 -5.34 -5.21 -8.72
C ALA A 271 -4.50 -5.21 -10.02
N SER A 272 -4.37 -4.06 -10.69
CA SER A 272 -3.58 -3.95 -11.93
C SER A 272 -2.13 -4.42 -11.74
N SER A 273 -1.54 -4.22 -10.56
CA SER A 273 -0.20 -4.70 -10.22
C SER A 273 -0.05 -6.22 -10.20
N ILE A 274 -1.16 -6.95 -10.26
CA ILE A 274 -1.18 -8.41 -10.43
C ILE A 274 -1.57 -8.74 -11.87
N LEU A 275 -2.69 -8.22 -12.33
CA LEU A 275 -3.28 -8.55 -13.63
C LEU A 275 -2.47 -8.02 -14.81
N LYS A 276 -1.88 -6.82 -14.67
CA LYS A 276 -1.08 -6.12 -15.69
C LYS A 276 0.36 -5.89 -15.18
N ARG A 277 0.90 -6.85 -14.45
CA ARG A 277 2.14 -6.74 -13.69
C ARG A 277 3.30 -6.13 -14.48
N GLU A 278 3.64 -6.72 -15.61
CA GLU A 278 4.77 -6.29 -16.42
C GLU A 278 4.61 -4.84 -16.91
N GLU A 279 3.40 -4.49 -17.32
CA GLU A 279 3.09 -3.14 -17.79
C GLU A 279 3.18 -2.11 -16.66
N VAL A 280 2.64 -2.44 -15.48
CA VAL A 280 2.77 -1.60 -14.26
C VAL A 280 4.24 -1.40 -13.91
N PHE A 281 5.05 -2.46 -13.93
CA PHE A 281 6.47 -2.36 -13.61
C PHE A 281 7.24 -1.52 -14.63
N LEU A 282 6.95 -1.66 -15.93
CA LEU A 282 7.54 -0.83 -16.98
C LEU A 282 7.20 0.66 -16.79
N ILE A 283 5.95 0.99 -16.45
CA ILE A 283 5.51 2.36 -16.19
C ILE A 283 6.27 2.95 -15.00
N ILE A 284 6.37 2.18 -13.91
CA ILE A 284 7.10 2.61 -12.70
C ILE A 284 8.60 2.81 -13.03
N ARG A 285 9.25 1.88 -13.74
CA ARG A 285 10.67 2.01 -14.13
C ARG A 285 10.89 3.23 -14.99
N SER A 286 10.06 3.45 -16.01
CA SER A 286 10.15 4.61 -16.89
C SER A 286 10.01 5.92 -16.12
N PHE A 287 9.03 6.00 -15.22
CA PHE A 287 8.84 7.18 -14.37
C PHE A 287 10.04 7.45 -13.46
N LEU A 288 10.56 6.43 -12.77
CA LEU A 288 11.70 6.55 -11.87
C LEU A 288 12.97 6.96 -12.63
N HIS A 289 13.20 6.39 -13.82
CA HIS A 289 14.32 6.78 -14.67
C HIS A 289 14.28 8.25 -15.07
N ASN A 290 13.10 8.75 -15.48
CA ASN A 290 12.91 10.15 -15.87
C ASN A 290 13.05 11.13 -14.68
N VAL A 291 12.78 10.69 -13.44
CA VAL A 291 13.02 11.50 -12.24
C VAL A 291 14.51 11.69 -11.98
N VAL A 292 15.33 10.70 -12.34
CA VAL A 292 16.79 10.73 -12.13
C VAL A 292 17.49 11.65 -13.11
N GLN A 293 17.05 11.65 -14.38
CA GLN A 293 17.70 12.43 -15.46
C GLN A 293 17.47 13.96 -15.34
N ASP A 294 16.44 14.39 -14.61
CA ASP A 294 16.10 15.80 -14.46
C ASP A 294 16.75 16.47 -13.23
N VAL A 295 17.67 15.79 -12.56
CA VAL A 295 18.47 16.27 -11.42
C VAL A 295 19.91 16.47 -11.81
#